data_a753f8f9f13450d87a48cff313af2e13
#
_entry.id   a753f8f9f13450d87a48cff313af2e13
#
_cell.length_a   1.000
_cell.length_b   1.000
_cell.length_c   1.000
_cell.angle_alpha   90.00
_cell.angle_beta   90.00
_cell.angle_gamma   90.00
#
_symmetry.space_group_name_H-M   'P 1'
#
loop_
_entity.id
_entity.type
_entity.pdbx_description
1 polymer ?
#
loop_
_entity_poly.entity_id
_entity_poly.type
_entity_poly.pdbx_seq_one_letter_code
_entity_poly.pdbx_strand_id
1 'polypeptide(L)'
;MLLSMILQAAAGAALGKVGAALGAGIAALAAAFGISKIGKAALEAGARQPEQAGHYRLTAIIVAALVEGACLFAIVVCLIAR
;
A
#
# COMPACT_ATOMS: atom_id res chain seq x y z
N MET A 1 -37.10 -7.24 18.11
CA MET A 1 -35.85 -6.75 18.74
C MET A 1 -34.66 -7.66 18.46
N LEU A 2 -34.78 -8.96 18.77
CA LEU A 2 -33.65 -9.87 18.51
C LEU A 2 -33.29 -9.95 17.05
N LEU A 3 -34.28 -10.05 16.16
CA LEU A 3 -34.03 -10.12 14.73
C LEU A 3 -33.34 -8.84 14.22
N SER A 4 -33.80 -7.67 14.69
CA SER A 4 -33.17 -6.42 14.26
C SER A 4 -31.76 -6.29 14.78
N MET A 5 -31.46 -6.81 15.98
CA MET A 5 -30.11 -6.83 16.51
C MET A 5 -29.19 -7.73 15.69
N ILE A 6 -29.69 -8.89 15.28
CA ILE A 6 -28.95 -9.83 14.43
C ILE A 6 -28.67 -9.19 13.07
N LEU A 7 -29.66 -8.53 12.46
CA LEU A 7 -29.51 -7.88 11.18
C LEU A 7 -28.51 -6.72 11.25
N GLN A 8 -28.53 -5.94 12.33
CA GLN A 8 -27.57 -4.87 12.54
C GLN A 8 -26.14 -5.40 12.70
N ALA A 9 -25.99 -6.49 13.44
CA ALA A 9 -24.67 -7.11 13.61
C ALA A 9 -24.13 -7.63 12.26
N ALA A 10 -24.98 -8.27 11.46
CA ALA A 10 -24.60 -8.76 10.14
C ALA A 10 -24.22 -7.62 9.21
N ALA A 11 -24.99 -6.51 9.21
CA ALA A 11 -24.69 -5.35 8.40
C ALA A 11 -23.38 -4.69 8.83
N GLY A 12 -23.12 -4.60 10.14
CA GLY A 12 -21.87 -4.06 10.66
C GLY A 12 -20.67 -4.89 10.26
N ALA A 13 -20.78 -6.23 10.30
CA ALA A 13 -19.72 -7.14 9.90
C ALA A 13 -19.43 -7.00 8.40
N ALA A 14 -20.48 -6.91 7.57
CA ALA A 14 -20.33 -6.73 6.13
C ALA A 14 -19.65 -5.39 5.82
N LEU A 15 -20.05 -4.33 6.49
CA LEU A 15 -19.47 -3.01 6.32
C LEU A 15 -17.99 -2.99 6.72
N GLY A 16 -17.63 -3.70 7.80
CA GLY A 16 -16.25 -3.86 8.22
C GLY A 16 -15.39 -4.54 7.17
N LYS A 17 -15.90 -5.56 6.50
CA LYS A 17 -15.19 -6.25 5.43
C LYS A 17 -14.97 -5.34 4.23
N VAL A 18 -15.98 -4.55 3.86
CA VAL A 18 -15.84 -3.56 2.78
C VAL A 18 -14.79 -2.51 3.13
N GLY A 19 -14.83 -2.00 4.37
CA GLY A 19 -13.84 -1.04 4.84
C GLY A 19 -12.43 -1.59 4.80
N ALA A 20 -12.23 -2.82 5.25
CA ALA A 20 -10.92 -3.48 5.22
C ALA A 20 -10.42 -3.64 3.78
N ALA A 21 -11.27 -4.07 2.87
CA ALA A 21 -10.91 -4.26 1.47
C ALA A 21 -10.54 -2.93 0.81
N LEU A 22 -11.34 -1.89 1.05
CA LEU A 22 -11.06 -0.55 0.52
C LEU A 22 -9.77 0.02 1.09
N GLY A 23 -9.56 -0.12 2.40
CA GLY A 23 -8.33 0.35 3.04
C GLY A 23 -7.10 -0.33 2.49
N ALA A 24 -7.15 -1.65 2.31
CA ALA A 24 -6.05 -2.40 1.72
C ALA A 24 -5.79 -1.98 0.27
N GLY A 25 -6.85 -1.76 -0.50
CA GLY A 25 -6.73 -1.30 -1.88
C GLY A 25 -6.13 0.10 -1.97
N ILE A 26 -6.52 1.00 -1.09
CA ILE A 26 -5.97 2.37 -1.03
C ILE A 26 -4.48 2.32 -0.65
N ALA A 27 -4.12 1.47 0.32
CA ALA A 27 -2.72 1.30 0.71
C ALA A 27 -1.88 0.80 -0.47
N ALA A 28 -2.40 -0.16 -1.23
CA ALA A 28 -1.72 -0.68 -2.42
C ALA A 28 -1.56 0.39 -3.50
N LEU A 29 -2.60 1.19 -3.72
CA LEU A 29 -2.54 2.31 -4.65
C LEU A 29 -1.49 3.34 -4.23
N ALA A 30 -1.46 3.69 -2.96
CA ALA A 30 -0.49 4.64 -2.42
C ALA A 30 0.94 4.13 -2.60
N ALA A 31 1.18 2.85 -2.34
CA ALA A 31 2.49 2.23 -2.54
C ALA A 31 2.88 2.24 -4.03
N ALA A 32 1.94 1.93 -4.92
CA ALA A 32 2.18 1.94 -6.35
C ALA A 32 2.59 3.33 -6.84
N PHE A 33 1.91 4.37 -6.36
CA PHE A 33 2.27 5.75 -6.67
C PHE A 33 3.67 6.10 -6.18
N GLY A 34 3.98 5.74 -4.94
CA GLY A 34 5.30 6.03 -4.36
C GLY A 34 6.41 5.33 -5.11
N ILE A 35 6.26 4.03 -5.36
CA ILE A 35 7.26 3.22 -6.07
C ILE A 35 7.43 3.71 -7.50
N SER A 36 6.34 4.07 -8.18
CA SER A 36 6.38 4.61 -9.54
C SER A 36 7.22 5.88 -9.61
N LYS A 37 7.03 6.80 -8.67
CA LYS A 37 7.80 8.05 -8.62
C LYS A 37 9.27 7.79 -8.31
N ILE A 38 9.55 6.87 -7.41
CA ILE A 38 10.93 6.48 -7.07
C ILE A 38 11.61 5.91 -8.30
N GLY A 39 10.95 4.98 -8.98
CA GLY A 39 11.51 4.34 -10.17
C GLY A 39 11.77 5.33 -11.29
N LYS A 40 10.81 6.22 -11.56
CA LYS A 40 10.96 7.24 -12.58
C LYS A 40 12.13 8.17 -12.26
N ALA A 41 12.22 8.65 -11.04
CA ALA A 41 13.29 9.54 -10.62
C ALA A 41 14.66 8.87 -10.74
N ALA A 42 14.76 7.60 -10.33
CA ALA A 42 16.00 6.86 -10.40
C ALA A 42 16.45 6.62 -11.83
N LEU A 43 15.52 6.28 -12.73
CA LEU A 43 15.82 6.06 -14.14
C LEU A 43 16.25 7.36 -14.82
N GLU A 44 15.57 8.45 -14.54
CA GLU A 44 15.93 9.76 -15.10
C GLU A 44 17.29 10.22 -14.60
N ALA A 45 17.58 10.06 -13.33
CA ALA A 45 18.87 10.42 -12.74
C ALA A 45 19.99 9.56 -13.33
N GLY A 46 19.75 8.24 -13.47
CA GLY A 46 20.72 7.33 -14.05
C GLY A 46 21.01 7.63 -15.52
N ALA A 47 19.99 8.08 -16.27
CA ALA A 47 20.16 8.47 -17.65
C ALA A 47 21.02 9.72 -17.78
N ARG A 48 20.90 10.66 -16.84
CA ARG A 48 21.71 11.88 -16.83
C ARG A 48 23.14 11.66 -16.33
N GLN A 49 23.30 10.67 -15.45
CA GLN A 49 24.61 10.36 -14.86
C GLN A 49 24.86 8.86 -14.95
N PRO A 50 25.21 8.36 -16.14
CA PRO A 50 25.35 6.90 -16.34
C PRO A 50 26.39 6.25 -15.43
N GLU A 51 27.41 6.98 -15.02
CA GLU A 51 28.45 6.47 -14.11
C GLU A 51 27.90 6.25 -12.69
N GLN A 52 26.75 6.86 -12.35
CA GLN A 52 26.11 6.72 -11.05
C GLN A 52 24.84 5.86 -11.12
N ALA A 53 24.54 5.28 -12.27
CA ALA A 53 23.29 4.53 -12.49
C ALA A 53 23.12 3.39 -11.49
N GLY A 54 24.21 2.69 -11.15
CA GLY A 54 24.16 1.61 -10.18
C GLY A 54 23.81 2.10 -8.77
N HIS A 55 24.31 3.26 -8.39
CA HIS A 55 23.99 3.89 -7.11
C HIS A 55 22.51 4.28 -7.02
N TYR A 56 21.98 4.91 -8.06
CA TYR A 56 20.55 5.28 -8.10
C TYR A 56 19.66 4.07 -8.08
N ARG A 57 20.04 3.02 -8.79
CA ARG A 57 19.28 1.75 -8.80
C ARG A 57 19.24 1.14 -7.42
N LEU A 58 20.36 1.06 -6.73
CA LEU A 58 20.42 0.47 -5.40
C LEU A 58 19.58 1.28 -4.40
N THR A 59 19.72 2.60 -4.43
CA THR A 59 18.94 3.48 -3.55
C THR A 59 17.45 3.33 -3.82
N ALA A 60 17.05 3.25 -5.09
CA ALA A 60 15.65 3.09 -5.47
C ALA A 60 15.09 1.77 -4.95
N ILE A 61 15.85 0.68 -5.05
CA ILE A 61 15.43 -0.63 -4.54
C ILE A 61 15.21 -0.57 -3.04
N ILE A 62 16.13 0.03 -2.30
CA ILE A 62 16.03 0.12 -0.84
C ILE A 62 14.81 0.96 -0.43
N VAL A 63 14.61 2.12 -1.04
CA VAL A 63 13.48 3.00 -0.71
C VAL A 63 12.17 2.36 -1.12
N ALA A 64 12.12 1.73 -2.29
CA ALA A 64 10.93 1.00 -2.75
C ALA A 64 10.57 -0.14 -1.80
N ALA A 65 11.57 -0.84 -1.27
CA ALA A 65 11.35 -1.91 -0.30
C ALA A 65 10.75 -1.37 1.00
N LEU A 66 11.18 -0.18 1.45
CA LEU A 66 10.62 0.46 2.63
C LEU A 66 9.15 0.85 2.42
N VAL A 67 8.82 1.37 1.24
CA VAL A 67 7.43 1.69 0.87
C VAL A 67 6.58 0.42 0.85
N GLU A 68 7.10 -0.63 0.26
CA GLU A 68 6.40 -1.92 0.19
C GLU A 68 6.16 -2.50 1.58
N GLY A 69 7.15 -2.43 2.47
CA GLY A 69 7.02 -2.88 3.85
C GLY A 69 5.92 -2.12 4.59
N ALA A 70 5.89 -0.80 4.45
CA ALA A 70 4.85 0.03 5.06
C ALA A 70 3.47 -0.34 4.51
N CYS A 71 3.37 -0.60 3.21
CA CYS A 71 2.13 -1.02 2.58
C CYS A 71 1.64 -2.36 3.14
N LEU A 72 2.53 -3.33 3.30
CA LEU A 72 2.19 -4.64 3.85
C LEU A 72 1.64 -4.52 5.28
N PHE A 73 2.27 -3.70 6.12
CA PHE A 73 1.77 -3.45 7.47
C PHE A 73 0.39 -2.80 7.44
N ALA A 74 0.17 -1.84 6.54
CA ALA A 74 -1.13 -1.19 6.41
C ALA A 74 -2.21 -2.19 6.00
N ILE A 75 -1.91 -3.09 5.08
CA ILE A 75 -2.84 -4.14 4.64
C ILE A 75 -3.15 -5.09 5.80
N VAL A 76 -2.15 -5.50 6.56
CA VAL A 76 -2.34 -6.38 7.72
C VAL A 76 -3.23 -5.71 8.75
N VAL A 77 -3.02 -4.43 9.05
CA VAL A 77 -3.86 -3.68 9.97
C VAL A 77 -5.32 -3.67 9.49
N CYS A 78 -5.55 -3.43 8.20
CA CYS A 78 -6.89 -3.45 7.63
C CYS A 78 -7.56 -4.82 7.80
N LEU A 79 -6.81 -5.90 7.60
CA LEU A 79 -7.35 -7.26 7.74
C LEU A 79 -7.67 -7.60 9.19
N ILE A 80 -6.89 -7.12 10.13
CA ILE A 80 -7.11 -7.37 11.56
C ILE A 80 -8.27 -6.52 12.09
N ALA A 81 -8.38 -5.28 11.62
CA ALA A 81 -9.35 -4.31 12.13
C ALA A 81 -10.80 -4.59 11.73
N ARG A 82 -11.04 -5.43 10.72
CA ARG A 82 -12.38 -5.73 10.23
C ARG A 82 -13.25 -6.51 11.23
#